data_b9c6c1dfbce0f7accfef8c41e4496d1a
#
_entry.id   b9c6c1dfbce0f7accfef8c41e4496d1a
#
_cell.length_a   1.000
_cell.length_b   1.000
_cell.length_c   1.000
_cell.angle_alpha   90.00
_cell.angle_beta   90.00
_cell.angle_gamma   90.00
#
_symmetry.space_group_name_H-M   'P 1'
#
loop_
_entity.id
_entity.type
_entity.pdbx_description
1 polymer ?
#
loop_
_entity_poly.entity_id
_entity_poly.type
_entity_poly.pdbx_seq_one_letter_code
_entity_poly.pdbx_strand_id
1 'polypeptide(L)'
;MAVDEQKLKRLATYFSPAAPLYEVGGCVRDELLGVKCYDVDVCAQLDVETVKKILLNTDFVVSAKNLRMGTVHISSDDFCVEYTTFRTDSYDKASGKHSPDDVTFTSDMSLDARLRDFKCNALYKDILTGEIVDLLGGKEDIKNKIISTADEPNAVFEADGLRILRMVRFASELGFNVEKETYEVAKKNAWRVGDLAGERIRDELCKIFVADTKHPELNLKGAHVKGLEMLDDLGLVDLILPELAELKGLNQPKKYHLYEAYTHSAKAFEVAPPNIRWAALLHDVGKAPCMKEEGNMHFHAVVGEKMVRTIAERLKFSNAEIDRMSKLVSLHMVDINGNTSESKLRAFCVKNAPYIDDLLCLMDADAIASAGEITRENRVREAWLEVKEKVLPLCVKDLKIDGNDLLALGAKGAQCGEILKSLLRDTALEPSLDDREKALAYAARKIEKLK
;
A
#
# COMPACT_ATOMS: atom_id res chain seq x y z
N MET A 1 3.17 7.53 17.13
CA MET A 1 3.10 7.69 18.61
C MET A 1 1.75 8.31 18.92
N ALA A 2 1.09 7.96 20.04
CA ALA A 2 -0.12 8.68 20.44
C ALA A 2 0.23 10.15 20.69
N VAL A 3 -0.64 11.06 20.26
CA VAL A 3 -0.43 12.50 20.48
C VAL A 3 -0.44 12.78 21.99
N ASP A 4 0.50 13.58 22.45
CA ASP A 4 0.59 14.00 23.87
C ASP A 4 -0.61 14.92 24.20
N GLU A 5 -1.60 14.36 24.89
CA GLU A 5 -2.81 15.11 25.31
C GLU A 5 -2.50 16.33 26.17
N GLN A 6 -1.44 16.32 26.98
CA GLN A 6 -1.08 17.46 27.80
C GLN A 6 -0.54 18.60 26.93
N LYS A 7 0.32 18.28 25.95
CA LYS A 7 0.80 19.26 24.98
C LYS A 7 -0.34 19.80 24.11
N LEU A 8 -1.29 18.94 23.72
CA LEU A 8 -2.46 19.34 22.95
C LEU A 8 -3.37 20.31 23.73
N LYS A 9 -3.67 20.01 25.00
CA LYS A 9 -4.42 20.93 25.88
C LYS A 9 -3.69 22.24 26.14
N ARG A 10 -2.37 22.19 26.31
CA ARG A 10 -1.54 23.40 26.47
C ARG A 10 -1.59 24.25 25.19
N LEU A 11 -1.50 23.64 24.01
CA LEU A 11 -1.68 24.34 22.73
C LEU A 11 -3.04 25.04 22.69
N ALA A 12 -4.12 24.33 23.00
CA ALA A 12 -5.47 24.87 23.02
C ALA A 12 -5.61 26.05 24.03
N THR A 13 -4.90 26.02 25.14
CA THR A 13 -4.89 27.12 26.11
C THR A 13 -4.32 28.42 25.51
N TYR A 14 -3.31 28.35 24.65
CA TYR A 14 -2.81 29.54 23.93
C TYR A 14 -3.84 30.10 22.94
N PHE A 15 -4.65 29.22 22.31
CA PHE A 15 -5.69 29.64 21.37
C PHE A 15 -6.91 30.26 22.06
N SER A 16 -7.28 29.79 23.26
CA SER A 16 -8.56 30.09 23.91
C SER A 16 -8.89 31.59 24.07
N PRO A 17 -7.93 32.52 24.22
CA PRO A 17 -8.28 33.94 24.25
C PRO A 17 -8.77 34.53 22.94
N ALA A 18 -8.47 33.88 21.82
CA ALA A 18 -8.85 34.32 20.48
C ALA A 18 -9.99 33.47 19.88
N ALA A 19 -9.90 32.13 19.99
CA ALA A 19 -10.92 31.20 19.54
C ALA A 19 -10.68 29.80 20.14
N PRO A 20 -11.71 28.93 20.25
CA PRO A 20 -11.53 27.54 20.57
C PRO A 20 -10.69 26.82 19.51
N LEU A 21 -9.88 25.84 19.95
CA LEU A 21 -9.15 24.91 19.09
C LEU A 21 -9.85 23.55 19.14
N TYR A 22 -10.14 22.98 17.99
CA TYR A 22 -10.86 21.72 17.87
C TYR A 22 -9.97 20.61 17.28
N GLU A 23 -10.05 19.41 17.84
CA GLU A 23 -9.74 18.19 17.11
C GLU A 23 -10.80 17.98 16.04
N VAL A 24 -10.43 17.42 14.88
CA VAL A 24 -11.37 17.29 13.78
C VAL A 24 -11.10 16.08 12.89
N GLY A 25 -12.14 15.55 12.28
CA GLY A 25 -11.99 14.51 11.27
C GLY A 25 -11.86 13.09 11.85
N GLY A 26 -10.90 12.34 11.32
CA GLY A 26 -10.72 10.93 11.66
C GLY A 26 -10.47 10.66 13.13
N CYS A 27 -9.74 11.53 13.83
CA CYS A 27 -9.42 11.35 15.25
C CYS A 27 -10.68 11.37 16.14
N VAL A 28 -11.62 12.30 15.88
CA VAL A 28 -12.88 12.39 16.65
C VAL A 28 -13.78 11.19 16.35
N ARG A 29 -13.87 10.77 15.10
CA ARG A 29 -14.57 9.55 14.69
C ARG A 29 -13.99 8.31 15.39
N ASP A 30 -12.67 8.15 15.34
CA ASP A 30 -11.97 6.99 15.88
C ASP A 30 -12.14 6.90 17.42
N GLU A 31 -12.14 8.04 18.12
CA GLU A 31 -12.46 8.12 19.55
C GLU A 31 -13.88 7.62 19.84
N LEU A 32 -14.88 8.06 19.05
CA LEU A 32 -16.28 7.60 19.20
C LEU A 32 -16.45 6.11 18.91
N LEU A 33 -15.60 5.54 18.07
CA LEU A 33 -15.58 4.11 17.78
C LEU A 33 -14.77 3.29 18.80
N GLY A 34 -14.03 3.97 19.71
CA GLY A 34 -13.15 3.30 20.68
C GLY A 34 -11.92 2.64 20.05
N VAL A 35 -11.48 3.13 18.89
CA VAL A 35 -10.28 2.64 18.19
C VAL A 35 -9.13 3.64 18.31
N LYS A 36 -7.89 3.15 18.11
CA LYS A 36 -6.72 4.04 18.22
C LYS A 36 -6.67 5.03 17.07
N CYS A 37 -6.49 6.30 17.42
CA CYS A 37 -6.11 7.36 16.51
C CYS A 37 -4.59 7.59 16.59
N TYR A 38 -3.94 7.78 15.44
CA TYR A 38 -2.50 8.03 15.36
C TYR A 38 -2.17 9.44 14.85
N ASP A 39 -3.07 10.04 14.08
CA ASP A 39 -2.90 11.36 13.47
C ASP A 39 -4.01 12.28 13.96
N VAL A 40 -3.64 13.35 14.66
CA VAL A 40 -4.59 14.34 15.17
C VAL A 40 -4.50 15.59 14.32
N ASP A 41 -5.60 15.87 13.62
CA ASP A 41 -5.80 17.12 12.92
C ASP A 41 -6.54 18.10 13.82
N VAL A 42 -6.11 19.36 13.81
CA VAL A 42 -6.75 20.41 14.59
C VAL A 42 -7.15 21.57 13.69
N CYS A 43 -8.22 22.26 14.07
CA CYS A 43 -8.71 23.41 13.32
C CYS A 43 -9.32 24.50 14.21
N ALA A 44 -9.34 25.71 13.68
CA ALA A 44 -10.02 26.86 14.29
C ALA A 44 -10.38 27.89 13.20
N GLN A 45 -11.13 28.93 13.59
CA GLN A 45 -11.45 30.06 12.71
C GLN A 45 -10.28 31.05 12.48
N LEU A 46 -9.10 30.80 13.09
CA LEU A 46 -7.96 31.72 13.06
C LEU A 46 -7.11 31.48 11.81
N ASP A 47 -6.71 32.54 11.14
CA ASP A 47 -5.76 32.48 10.04
C ASP A 47 -4.34 32.14 10.52
N VAL A 48 -3.50 31.66 9.60
CA VAL A 48 -2.13 31.23 9.89
C VAL A 48 -1.27 32.32 10.52
N GLU A 49 -1.45 33.59 10.11
CA GLU A 49 -0.67 34.69 10.66
C GLU A 49 -1.06 35.01 12.11
N THR A 50 -2.32 34.89 12.45
CA THR A 50 -2.82 34.97 13.83
C THR A 50 -2.27 33.82 14.68
N VAL A 51 -2.28 32.60 14.15
CA VAL A 51 -1.70 31.42 14.84
C VAL A 51 -0.21 31.62 15.12
N LYS A 52 0.57 32.12 14.15
CA LYS A 52 1.98 32.44 14.36
C LYS A 52 2.19 33.49 15.47
N LYS A 53 1.33 34.52 15.54
CA LYS A 53 1.40 35.54 16.55
C LYS A 53 1.09 35.00 17.96
N ILE A 54 0.06 34.16 18.08
CA ILE A 54 -0.35 33.51 19.34
C ILE A 54 0.78 32.63 19.88
N LEU A 55 1.46 31.89 19.00
CA LEU A 55 2.53 30.96 19.39
C LEU A 55 3.92 31.59 19.42
N LEU A 56 4.04 32.89 19.09
CA LEU A 56 5.30 33.63 19.22
C LEU A 56 5.74 33.63 20.68
N ASN A 57 6.97 33.28 20.97
CA ASN A 57 7.53 33.15 22.33
C ASN A 57 6.98 31.99 23.17
N THR A 58 6.37 30.99 22.53
CA THR A 58 6.09 29.70 23.15
C THR A 58 7.13 28.67 22.68
N ASP A 59 7.03 27.45 23.19
CA ASP A 59 7.83 26.31 22.70
C ASP A 59 7.24 25.62 21.43
N PHE A 60 6.11 26.13 20.93
CA PHE A 60 5.51 25.65 19.69
C PHE A 60 6.04 26.38 18.46
N VAL A 61 6.42 25.61 17.45
CA VAL A 61 6.93 26.11 16.16
C VAL A 61 5.89 25.87 15.08
N VAL A 62 5.58 26.93 14.31
CA VAL A 62 4.66 26.84 13.17
C VAL A 62 5.46 26.76 11.89
N SER A 63 5.33 25.67 11.15
CA SER A 63 5.95 25.44 9.85
C SER A 63 4.91 25.32 8.73
N ALA A 64 5.25 25.86 7.54
CA ALA A 64 4.33 25.85 6.41
C ALA A 64 4.15 24.43 5.85
N LYS A 65 2.88 24.05 5.58
CA LYS A 65 2.54 22.84 4.79
C LYS A 65 1.86 23.25 3.49
N ASN A 66 0.70 23.88 3.55
CA ASN A 66 -0.02 24.43 2.41
C ASN A 66 -0.70 25.73 2.81
N LEU A 67 0.02 26.85 2.69
CA LEU A 67 -0.45 28.17 3.12
C LEU A 67 -1.68 28.64 2.33
N ARG A 68 -1.81 28.24 1.06
CA ARG A 68 -2.99 28.57 0.24
C ARG A 68 -4.26 27.97 0.84
N MET A 69 -4.14 26.77 1.43
CA MET A 69 -5.25 26.05 2.05
C MET A 69 -5.39 26.38 3.55
N GLY A 70 -4.60 27.32 4.08
CA GLY A 70 -4.56 27.64 5.51
C GLY A 70 -4.03 26.51 6.39
N THR A 71 -3.18 25.63 5.83
CA THR A 71 -2.69 24.46 6.53
C THR A 71 -1.23 24.63 6.92
N VAL A 72 -0.91 24.38 8.21
CA VAL A 72 0.44 24.41 8.78
C VAL A 72 0.65 23.23 9.73
N HIS A 73 1.92 22.88 9.99
CA HIS A 73 2.27 22.02 11.12
C HIS A 73 2.59 22.87 12.34
N ILE A 74 2.08 22.46 13.50
CA ILE A 74 2.45 23.00 14.80
C ILE A 74 3.18 21.91 15.56
N SER A 75 4.43 22.15 15.92
CA SER A 75 5.32 21.16 16.53
C SER A 75 6.03 21.69 17.78
N SER A 76 6.35 20.79 18.71
CA SER A 76 7.19 21.06 19.89
C SER A 76 7.82 19.73 20.33
N ASP A 77 9.16 19.64 20.34
CA ASP A 77 9.91 18.39 20.60
C ASP A 77 9.38 17.20 19.74
N ASP A 78 8.81 16.19 20.41
CA ASP A 78 8.21 14.98 19.82
C ASP A 78 6.72 15.12 19.46
N PHE A 79 6.14 16.30 19.68
CA PHE A 79 4.74 16.63 19.37
C PHE A 79 4.63 17.29 17.99
N CYS A 80 3.69 16.86 17.18
CA CYS A 80 3.36 17.50 15.91
C CYS A 80 1.88 17.26 15.57
N VAL A 81 1.17 18.34 15.25
CA VAL A 81 -0.21 18.29 14.75
C VAL A 81 -0.34 19.12 13.48
N GLU A 82 -1.28 18.73 12.62
CA GLU A 82 -1.68 19.53 11.46
C GLU A 82 -2.79 20.49 11.87
N TYR A 83 -2.56 21.78 11.66
CA TYR A 83 -3.57 22.82 11.86
C TYR A 83 -4.13 23.27 10.54
N THR A 84 -5.45 23.42 10.44
CA THR A 84 -6.13 24.00 9.26
C THR A 84 -7.12 25.07 9.71
N THR A 85 -7.07 26.26 9.05
CA THR A 85 -8.05 27.33 9.23
C THR A 85 -9.40 26.90 8.64
N PHE A 86 -10.52 27.22 9.29
CA PHE A 86 -11.86 27.07 8.69
C PHE A 86 -11.94 27.78 7.37
N ARG A 87 -12.50 27.18 6.36
CA ARG A 87 -12.56 27.72 5.00
C ARG A 87 -13.81 27.34 4.23
N THR A 88 -14.02 28.03 3.14
CA THR A 88 -14.89 27.63 2.04
C THR A 88 -14.07 27.54 0.77
N ASP A 89 -14.39 26.60 -0.08
CA ASP A 89 -13.70 26.38 -1.35
C ASP A 89 -14.67 26.67 -2.50
N SER A 90 -14.18 27.31 -3.56
CA SER A 90 -14.93 27.41 -4.82
C SER A 90 -14.23 26.59 -5.91
N TYR A 91 -15.03 25.93 -6.73
CA TYR A 91 -14.56 25.08 -7.83
C TYR A 91 -15.14 25.59 -9.15
N ASP A 92 -14.28 25.87 -10.13
CA ASP A 92 -14.73 26.11 -11.50
C ASP A 92 -15.06 24.76 -12.15
N LYS A 93 -16.35 24.51 -12.40
CA LYS A 93 -16.84 23.28 -13.02
C LYS A 93 -16.23 22.98 -14.39
N ALA A 94 -15.72 24.03 -15.09
CA ALA A 94 -15.10 23.90 -16.40
C ALA A 94 -13.60 23.51 -16.34
N SER A 95 -12.95 23.64 -15.18
CA SER A 95 -11.48 23.48 -15.08
C SER A 95 -11.00 22.03 -15.06
N GLY A 96 -11.86 21.07 -14.75
CA GLY A 96 -11.47 19.63 -14.57
C GLY A 96 -10.44 19.39 -13.46
N LYS A 97 -10.16 20.41 -12.63
CA LYS A 97 -9.18 20.30 -11.56
C LYS A 97 -9.78 19.65 -10.31
N HIS A 98 -8.98 18.84 -9.63
CA HIS A 98 -9.31 18.22 -8.34
C HIS A 98 -8.76 19.02 -7.14
N SER A 99 -8.63 20.32 -7.29
CA SER A 99 -8.22 21.28 -6.26
C SER A 99 -9.05 22.56 -6.42
N PRO A 100 -9.40 23.24 -5.32
CA PRO A 100 -10.18 24.46 -5.40
C PRO A 100 -9.45 25.54 -6.21
N ASP A 101 -10.20 26.27 -7.01
CA ASP A 101 -9.70 27.42 -7.76
C ASP A 101 -9.51 28.62 -6.84
N ASP A 102 -10.38 28.80 -5.85
CA ASP A 102 -10.27 29.83 -4.83
C ASP A 102 -10.60 29.26 -3.43
N VAL A 103 -9.92 29.77 -2.42
CA VAL A 103 -10.07 29.40 -1.00
C VAL A 103 -10.34 30.66 -0.20
N THR A 104 -11.46 30.69 0.50
CA THR A 104 -11.83 31.80 1.38
C THR A 104 -11.91 31.31 2.81
N PHE A 105 -11.16 31.95 3.72
CA PHE A 105 -11.24 31.63 5.13
C PHE A 105 -12.53 32.16 5.76
N THR A 106 -13.11 31.40 6.67
CA THR A 106 -14.38 31.71 7.31
C THR A 106 -14.33 31.52 8.81
N SER A 107 -15.20 32.18 9.54
CA SER A 107 -15.45 31.90 10.96
C SER A 107 -16.63 30.92 11.16
N ASP A 108 -17.34 30.57 10.09
CA ASP A 108 -18.49 29.69 10.14
C ASP A 108 -18.05 28.21 10.03
N MET A 109 -18.10 27.50 11.15
CA MET A 109 -17.79 26.08 11.23
C MET A 109 -18.72 25.22 10.33
N SER A 110 -19.97 25.69 10.09
CA SER A 110 -20.92 24.91 9.28
C SER A 110 -20.51 24.85 7.82
N LEU A 111 -19.86 25.90 7.31
CA LEU A 111 -19.31 25.94 5.97
C LEU A 111 -18.08 25.03 5.85
N ASP A 112 -17.18 25.04 6.84
CA ASP A 112 -16.04 24.13 6.86
C ASP A 112 -16.49 22.65 6.95
N ALA A 113 -17.51 22.36 7.76
CA ALA A 113 -18.05 21.01 7.88
C ALA A 113 -18.57 20.43 6.55
N ARG A 114 -19.25 21.26 5.73
CA ARG A 114 -19.76 20.86 4.42
C ARG A 114 -18.67 20.65 3.36
N LEU A 115 -17.47 21.22 3.54
CA LEU A 115 -16.34 20.97 2.67
C LEU A 115 -15.70 19.59 2.87
N ARG A 116 -15.97 18.95 4.01
CA ARG A 116 -15.41 17.65 4.28
C ARG A 116 -16.03 16.59 3.38
N ASP A 117 -15.39 15.41 3.35
CA ASP A 117 -15.84 14.33 2.48
C ASP A 117 -17.13 13.67 3.00
N PHE A 118 -17.13 13.23 4.27
CA PHE A 118 -18.22 12.44 4.86
C PHE A 118 -18.63 12.99 6.23
N LYS A 119 -19.91 12.85 6.59
CA LYS A 119 -20.45 13.32 7.86
C LYS A 119 -19.71 12.74 9.06
N CYS A 120 -19.35 11.46 9.03
CA CYS A 120 -18.58 10.82 10.10
C CYS A 120 -17.17 11.43 10.31
N ASN A 121 -16.65 12.19 9.34
CA ASN A 121 -15.39 12.91 9.43
C ASN A 121 -15.58 14.42 9.64
N ALA A 122 -16.83 14.89 9.74
CA ALA A 122 -17.18 16.30 9.92
C ALA A 122 -17.59 16.59 11.39
N LEU A 123 -16.86 16.00 12.32
CA LEU A 123 -17.05 16.16 13.77
C LEU A 123 -15.92 16.99 14.34
N TYR A 124 -16.26 17.91 15.24
CA TYR A 124 -15.31 18.83 15.89
C TYR A 124 -15.38 18.62 17.40
N LYS A 125 -14.25 18.34 18.05
CA LYS A 125 -14.15 18.18 19.49
C LYS A 125 -13.36 19.34 20.08
N ASP A 126 -13.97 20.15 20.91
CA ASP A 126 -13.26 21.19 21.64
C ASP A 126 -12.23 20.54 22.59
N ILE A 127 -10.96 20.90 22.42
CA ILE A 127 -9.86 20.25 23.14
C ILE A 127 -9.89 20.56 24.64
N LEU A 128 -10.41 21.72 25.05
CA LEU A 128 -10.45 22.12 26.46
C LEU A 128 -11.67 21.60 27.18
N THR A 129 -12.85 21.63 26.54
CA THR A 129 -14.11 21.20 27.16
C THR A 129 -14.43 19.74 26.94
N GLY A 130 -13.89 19.15 25.85
CA GLY A 130 -14.23 17.80 25.40
C GLY A 130 -15.59 17.69 24.70
N GLU A 131 -16.28 18.82 24.50
CA GLU A 131 -17.58 18.84 23.81
C GLU A 131 -17.42 18.53 22.33
N ILE A 132 -18.25 17.60 21.80
CA ILE A 132 -18.24 17.25 20.37
C ILE A 132 -19.40 17.95 19.69
N VAL A 133 -19.07 18.89 18.80
CA VAL A 133 -20.01 19.58 17.90
C VAL A 133 -20.23 18.73 16.66
N ASP A 134 -21.46 18.39 16.40
CA ASP A 134 -21.93 17.62 15.24
C ASP A 134 -23.00 18.44 14.50
N LEU A 135 -22.62 19.02 13.38
CA LEU A 135 -23.51 19.90 12.60
C LEU A 135 -24.27 19.16 11.49
N LEU A 136 -23.82 17.96 11.11
CA LEU A 136 -24.30 17.24 9.94
C LEU A 136 -24.89 15.86 10.23
N GLY A 137 -24.89 15.41 11.51
CA GLY A 137 -25.40 14.10 11.90
C GLY A 137 -24.35 12.98 11.79
N GLY A 138 -23.08 13.30 11.87
CA GLY A 138 -21.98 12.33 11.79
C GLY A 138 -21.97 11.31 12.93
N LYS A 139 -22.42 11.69 14.14
CA LYS A 139 -22.59 10.76 15.28
C LYS A 139 -23.62 9.68 14.96
N GLU A 140 -24.72 10.05 14.30
CA GLU A 140 -25.77 9.09 13.93
C GLU A 140 -25.25 8.15 12.81
N ASP A 141 -24.51 8.67 11.86
CA ASP A 141 -23.83 7.85 10.83
C ASP A 141 -22.89 6.82 11.45
N ILE A 142 -22.06 7.23 12.42
CA ILE A 142 -21.16 6.33 13.14
C ILE A 142 -21.93 5.24 13.87
N LYS A 143 -22.99 5.61 14.59
CA LYS A 143 -23.86 4.68 15.34
C LYS A 143 -24.52 3.66 14.42
N ASN A 144 -25.00 4.10 13.26
CA ASN A 144 -25.65 3.26 12.26
C ASN A 144 -24.67 2.55 11.31
N LYS A 145 -23.37 2.82 11.45
CA LYS A 145 -22.30 2.29 10.58
C LYS A 145 -22.56 2.62 9.10
N ILE A 146 -22.78 3.89 8.83
CA ILE A 146 -23.07 4.42 7.48
C ILE A 146 -21.99 5.42 7.09
N ILE A 147 -21.62 5.42 5.81
CA ILE A 147 -20.85 6.50 5.14
C ILE A 147 -21.84 7.28 4.30
N SER A 148 -22.08 8.54 4.65
CA SER A 148 -22.80 9.51 3.83
C SER A 148 -21.96 10.77 3.64
N THR A 149 -22.17 11.48 2.54
CA THR A 149 -21.43 12.70 2.21
C THR A 149 -21.78 13.86 3.13
N ALA A 150 -20.80 14.74 3.40
CA ALA A 150 -20.97 15.91 4.26
C ALA A 150 -21.87 17.00 3.65
N ASP A 151 -22.04 17.00 2.33
CA ASP A 151 -22.97 17.85 1.57
C ASP A 151 -23.63 17.00 0.49
N GLU A 152 -24.31 17.61 -0.46
CA GLU A 152 -24.97 16.98 -1.60
C GLU A 152 -23.95 16.08 -2.33
N PRO A 153 -24.25 14.77 -2.54
CA PRO A 153 -23.25 13.79 -3.00
C PRO A 153 -22.60 14.17 -4.33
N ASN A 154 -23.35 14.72 -5.27
CA ASN A 154 -22.79 15.11 -6.56
C ASN A 154 -21.77 16.26 -6.42
N ALA A 155 -22.08 17.26 -5.58
CA ALA A 155 -21.16 18.36 -5.31
C ALA A 155 -19.86 17.86 -4.65
N VAL A 156 -19.97 16.91 -3.71
CA VAL A 156 -18.81 16.32 -3.00
C VAL A 156 -17.88 15.59 -3.95
N PHE A 157 -18.40 14.77 -4.88
CA PHE A 157 -17.58 14.01 -5.82
C PHE A 157 -17.12 14.82 -7.03
N GLU A 158 -17.88 15.84 -7.44
CA GLU A 158 -17.43 16.82 -8.46
C GLU A 158 -16.24 17.65 -7.96
N ALA A 159 -16.23 18.01 -6.69
CA ALA A 159 -15.15 18.78 -6.09
C ALA A 159 -13.81 18.02 -6.09
N ASP A 160 -13.81 16.73 -5.77
CA ASP A 160 -12.61 15.88 -5.85
C ASP A 160 -13.00 14.41 -6.04
N GLY A 161 -12.69 13.85 -7.21
CA GLY A 161 -12.91 12.44 -7.54
C GLY A 161 -12.20 11.45 -6.59
N LEU A 162 -11.14 11.88 -5.88
CA LEU A 162 -10.48 11.05 -4.87
C LEU A 162 -11.43 10.65 -3.74
N ARG A 163 -12.45 11.45 -3.45
CA ARG A 163 -13.44 11.15 -2.41
C ARG A 163 -14.20 9.86 -2.69
N ILE A 164 -14.29 9.41 -3.96
CA ILE A 164 -14.88 8.11 -4.32
C ILE A 164 -13.98 6.97 -3.81
N LEU A 165 -12.67 7.04 -4.01
CA LEU A 165 -11.73 6.06 -3.45
C LEU A 165 -11.70 6.11 -1.92
N ARG A 166 -11.77 7.31 -1.34
CA ARG A 166 -11.86 7.49 0.13
C ARG A 166 -13.16 6.89 0.70
N MET A 167 -14.29 6.98 -0.02
CA MET A 167 -15.55 6.31 0.35
C MET A 167 -15.34 4.79 0.46
N VAL A 168 -14.75 4.18 -0.56
CA VAL A 168 -14.42 2.73 -0.56
C VAL A 168 -13.50 2.42 0.61
N ARG A 169 -12.46 3.21 0.83
CA ARG A 169 -11.52 3.03 1.92
C ARG A 169 -12.21 3.06 3.29
N PHE A 170 -12.96 4.12 3.59
CA PHE A 170 -13.63 4.23 4.90
C PHE A 170 -14.69 3.16 5.10
N ALA A 171 -15.47 2.81 4.07
CA ALA A 171 -16.41 1.70 4.15
C ALA A 171 -15.72 0.38 4.47
N SER A 172 -14.51 0.16 3.96
CA SER A 172 -13.70 -1.04 4.22
C SER A 172 -13.02 -0.99 5.59
N GLU A 173 -12.26 0.08 5.90
CA GLU A 173 -11.51 0.24 7.14
C GLU A 173 -12.39 0.24 8.40
N LEU A 174 -13.60 0.79 8.30
CA LEU A 174 -14.54 0.91 9.41
C LEU A 174 -15.62 -0.20 9.44
N GLY A 175 -15.72 -0.98 8.36
CA GLY A 175 -16.79 -1.98 8.20
C GLY A 175 -18.18 -1.35 8.01
N PHE A 176 -18.25 -0.09 7.57
CA PHE A 176 -19.49 0.65 7.37
C PHE A 176 -20.11 0.34 6.01
N ASN A 177 -21.44 0.49 5.92
CA ASN A 177 -22.13 0.51 4.64
C ASN A 177 -22.13 1.92 4.08
N VAL A 178 -22.23 2.04 2.76
CA VAL A 178 -22.42 3.34 2.12
C VAL A 178 -23.91 3.61 1.98
N GLU A 179 -24.35 4.84 2.27
CA GLU A 179 -25.70 5.29 1.98
C GLU A 179 -26.02 5.11 0.49
N LYS A 180 -27.24 4.62 0.19
CA LYS A 180 -27.60 4.25 -1.19
C LYS A 180 -27.46 5.41 -2.18
N GLU A 181 -27.93 6.61 -1.83
CA GLU A 181 -27.80 7.77 -2.70
C GLU A 181 -26.35 8.15 -2.94
N THR A 182 -25.54 8.22 -1.87
CA THR A 182 -24.11 8.46 -1.92
C THR A 182 -23.42 7.44 -2.86
N TYR A 183 -23.76 6.15 -2.76
CA TYR A 183 -23.17 5.10 -3.59
C TYR A 183 -23.53 5.23 -5.08
N GLU A 184 -24.80 5.44 -5.37
CA GLU A 184 -25.28 5.59 -6.76
C GLU A 184 -24.68 6.84 -7.43
N VAL A 185 -24.52 7.93 -6.69
CA VAL A 185 -23.89 9.14 -7.20
C VAL A 185 -22.38 8.94 -7.38
N ALA A 186 -21.71 8.24 -6.47
CA ALA A 186 -20.31 7.84 -6.63
C ALA A 186 -20.10 7.03 -7.90
N LYS A 187 -21.00 6.05 -8.17
CA LYS A 187 -20.93 5.20 -9.37
C LYS A 187 -21.04 6.03 -10.67
N LYS A 188 -21.93 7.01 -10.70
CA LYS A 188 -22.08 7.94 -11.84
C LYS A 188 -20.85 8.83 -12.05
N ASN A 189 -20.13 9.17 -11.00
CA ASN A 189 -18.94 10.03 -11.01
C ASN A 189 -17.61 9.24 -11.03
N ALA A 190 -17.63 7.90 -11.08
CA ALA A 190 -16.45 7.04 -10.97
C ALA A 190 -15.37 7.36 -12.03
N TRP A 191 -15.78 7.78 -13.23
CA TRP A 191 -14.88 8.19 -14.32
C TRP A 191 -13.90 9.30 -13.92
N ARG A 192 -14.27 10.17 -12.96
CA ARG A 192 -13.41 11.27 -12.47
C ARG A 192 -12.13 10.77 -11.78
N VAL A 193 -12.13 9.54 -11.31
CA VAL A 193 -10.93 8.93 -10.72
C VAL A 193 -9.82 8.77 -11.77
N GLY A 194 -10.18 8.61 -13.04
CA GLY A 194 -9.22 8.54 -14.15
C GLY A 194 -8.39 9.81 -14.38
N ASP A 195 -8.89 10.96 -13.93
CA ASP A 195 -8.21 12.26 -14.07
C ASP A 195 -7.21 12.54 -12.92
N LEU A 196 -7.17 11.68 -11.89
CA LEU A 196 -6.30 11.86 -10.73
C LEU A 196 -4.85 11.48 -11.03
N ALA A 197 -3.92 12.11 -10.32
CA ALA A 197 -2.52 11.69 -10.33
C ALA A 197 -2.38 10.26 -9.79
N GLY A 198 -1.58 9.43 -10.48
CA GLY A 198 -1.40 8.00 -10.15
C GLY A 198 -0.97 7.76 -8.71
N GLU A 199 -0.17 8.65 -8.12
CA GLU A 199 0.25 8.55 -6.72
C GLU A 199 -0.92 8.68 -5.73
N ARG A 200 -1.90 9.58 -6.01
CA ARG A 200 -3.09 9.74 -5.17
C ARG A 200 -3.98 8.49 -5.23
N ILE A 201 -4.13 7.91 -6.43
CA ILE A 201 -4.86 6.65 -6.62
C ILE A 201 -4.15 5.52 -5.87
N ARG A 202 -2.84 5.37 -6.06
CA ARG A 202 -2.02 4.36 -5.36
C ARG A 202 -2.19 4.44 -3.85
N ASP A 203 -2.09 5.63 -3.29
CA ASP A 203 -2.13 5.82 -1.83
C ASP A 203 -3.46 5.38 -1.22
N GLU A 204 -4.58 5.63 -1.91
CA GLU A 204 -5.88 5.13 -1.46
C GLU A 204 -6.03 3.61 -1.68
N LEU A 205 -5.61 3.08 -2.84
CA LEU A 205 -5.64 1.64 -3.11
C LEU A 205 -4.78 0.85 -2.12
N CYS A 206 -3.59 1.33 -1.79
CA CYS A 206 -2.73 0.69 -0.79
C CYS A 206 -3.42 0.60 0.57
N LYS A 207 -4.16 1.63 1.00
CA LYS A 207 -4.92 1.62 2.24
C LYS A 207 -6.13 0.68 2.17
N ILE A 208 -6.86 0.68 1.05
CA ILE A 208 -7.98 -0.24 0.80
C ILE A 208 -7.51 -1.70 0.88
N PHE A 209 -6.39 -2.02 0.24
CA PHE A 209 -5.86 -3.37 0.18
C PHE A 209 -5.30 -3.91 1.51
N VAL A 210 -5.14 -3.05 2.51
CA VAL A 210 -4.76 -3.44 3.87
C VAL A 210 -5.79 -2.99 4.92
N ALA A 211 -7.02 -2.73 4.52
CA ALA A 211 -8.08 -2.18 5.37
C ALA A 211 -8.36 -3.03 6.62
N ASP A 212 -8.22 -4.35 6.54
CA ASP A 212 -8.35 -5.30 7.65
C ASP A 212 -7.26 -5.18 8.74
N THR A 213 -6.19 -4.42 8.46
CA THR A 213 -5.08 -4.20 9.41
C THR A 213 -5.13 -2.84 10.10
N LYS A 214 -5.95 -1.91 9.60
CA LYS A 214 -5.97 -0.51 10.06
C LYS A 214 -6.48 -0.38 11.50
N HIS A 215 -7.57 -1.07 11.82
CA HIS A 215 -8.21 -1.05 13.13
C HIS A 215 -8.39 -2.49 13.64
N PRO A 216 -7.35 -3.12 14.22
CA PRO A 216 -7.41 -4.49 14.71
C PRO A 216 -8.53 -4.70 15.75
N GLU A 217 -8.87 -3.63 16.49
CA GLU A 217 -9.93 -3.61 17.50
C GLU A 217 -11.32 -3.93 16.92
N LEU A 218 -11.55 -3.57 15.65
CA LEU A 218 -12.83 -3.81 14.96
C LEU A 218 -12.96 -5.24 14.43
N ASN A 219 -11.86 -6.01 14.39
CA ASN A 219 -11.82 -7.41 13.92
C ASN A 219 -12.53 -7.62 12.56
N LEU A 220 -12.26 -6.76 11.59
CA LEU A 220 -12.90 -6.73 10.28
C LEU A 220 -12.21 -7.69 9.30
N LYS A 221 -12.49 -8.99 9.44
CA LYS A 221 -11.98 -10.01 8.51
C LYS A 221 -12.48 -9.74 7.10
N GLY A 222 -11.57 -9.79 6.10
CA GLY A 222 -11.92 -9.60 4.69
C GLY A 222 -12.29 -8.15 4.31
N ALA A 223 -11.98 -7.15 5.12
CA ALA A 223 -12.24 -5.74 4.80
C ALA A 223 -11.59 -5.30 3.48
N HIS A 224 -10.39 -5.80 3.18
CA HIS A 224 -9.70 -5.58 1.91
C HIS A 224 -10.44 -6.21 0.72
N VAL A 225 -11.07 -7.37 0.91
CA VAL A 225 -11.89 -8.04 -0.11
C VAL A 225 -13.13 -7.21 -0.42
N LYS A 226 -13.85 -6.75 0.63
CA LYS A 226 -14.97 -5.81 0.48
C LYS A 226 -14.55 -4.57 -0.31
N GLY A 227 -13.35 -4.03 -0.05
CA GLY A 227 -12.81 -2.90 -0.79
C GLY A 227 -12.62 -3.20 -2.27
N LEU A 228 -12.04 -4.34 -2.61
CA LEU A 228 -11.87 -4.77 -4.01
C LEU A 228 -13.22 -5.00 -4.72
N GLU A 229 -14.18 -5.63 -4.06
CA GLU A 229 -15.55 -5.83 -4.58
C GLU A 229 -16.25 -4.49 -4.85
N MET A 230 -16.12 -3.52 -3.96
CA MET A 230 -16.67 -2.18 -4.16
C MET A 230 -15.98 -1.44 -5.32
N LEU A 231 -14.65 -1.54 -5.46
CA LEU A 231 -13.92 -0.98 -6.59
C LEU A 231 -14.41 -1.58 -7.91
N ASP A 232 -14.66 -2.88 -7.93
CA ASP A 232 -15.15 -3.58 -9.12
C ASP A 232 -16.59 -3.18 -9.47
N ASP A 233 -17.51 -3.15 -8.50
CA ASP A 233 -18.91 -2.74 -8.74
C ASP A 233 -19.04 -1.27 -9.20
N LEU A 234 -18.15 -0.40 -8.73
CA LEU A 234 -18.06 0.99 -9.18
C LEU A 234 -17.43 1.15 -10.58
N GLY A 235 -16.93 0.08 -11.20
CA GLY A 235 -16.19 0.12 -12.46
C GLY A 235 -14.77 0.70 -12.35
N LEU A 236 -14.26 0.86 -11.13
CA LEU A 236 -12.94 1.45 -10.90
C LEU A 236 -11.80 0.46 -11.19
N VAL A 237 -12.05 -0.85 -11.12
CA VAL A 237 -11.07 -1.85 -11.55
C VAL A 237 -10.80 -1.71 -13.04
N ASP A 238 -11.85 -1.58 -13.87
CA ASP A 238 -11.72 -1.40 -15.32
C ASP A 238 -11.02 -0.10 -15.70
N LEU A 239 -11.23 0.95 -14.91
CA LEU A 239 -10.65 2.26 -15.15
C LEU A 239 -9.16 2.34 -14.73
N ILE A 240 -8.82 1.81 -13.54
CA ILE A 240 -7.50 1.98 -12.92
C ILE A 240 -6.55 0.85 -13.30
N LEU A 241 -7.05 -0.37 -13.36
CA LEU A 241 -6.32 -1.62 -13.60
C LEU A 241 -6.91 -2.40 -14.78
N PRO A 242 -6.98 -1.79 -16.00
CA PRO A 242 -7.56 -2.44 -17.17
C PRO A 242 -6.91 -3.80 -17.48
N GLU A 243 -5.62 -3.95 -17.17
CA GLU A 243 -4.89 -5.21 -17.34
C GLU A 243 -5.43 -6.32 -16.42
N LEU A 244 -5.91 -5.99 -15.23
CA LEU A 244 -6.59 -6.93 -14.34
C LEU A 244 -8.01 -7.20 -14.84
N ALA A 245 -8.71 -6.19 -15.33
CA ALA A 245 -10.05 -6.32 -15.87
C ALA A 245 -10.10 -7.24 -17.10
N GLU A 246 -9.05 -7.30 -17.91
CA GLU A 246 -8.95 -8.24 -19.04
C GLU A 246 -8.99 -9.73 -18.63
N LEU A 247 -8.78 -10.02 -17.34
CA LEU A 247 -8.92 -11.39 -16.81
C LEU A 247 -10.39 -11.79 -16.59
N LYS A 248 -11.34 -10.84 -16.57
CA LYS A 248 -12.77 -11.12 -16.36
C LYS A 248 -13.32 -12.00 -17.49
N GLY A 249 -13.92 -13.12 -17.11
CA GLY A 249 -14.46 -14.09 -18.07
C GLY A 249 -13.40 -14.94 -18.81
N LEU A 250 -12.12 -14.77 -18.50
CA LEU A 250 -11.05 -15.59 -19.07
C LEU A 250 -11.05 -16.98 -18.40
N ASN A 251 -11.60 -17.96 -19.11
CA ASN A 251 -11.68 -19.33 -18.64
C ASN A 251 -10.30 -19.98 -18.52
N GLN A 252 -10.10 -20.75 -17.45
CA GLN A 252 -8.91 -21.54 -17.20
C GLN A 252 -9.21 -23.05 -17.26
N PRO A 253 -8.18 -23.90 -17.50
CA PRO A 253 -8.39 -25.35 -17.48
C PRO A 253 -8.91 -25.82 -16.11
N LYS A 254 -10.14 -26.36 -16.08
CA LYS A 254 -10.81 -26.83 -14.84
C LYS A 254 -10.03 -27.90 -14.07
N LYS A 255 -9.07 -28.55 -14.72
CA LYS A 255 -8.16 -29.51 -14.06
C LYS A 255 -7.27 -28.86 -13.01
N TYR A 256 -6.95 -27.57 -13.16
CA TYR A 256 -5.98 -26.86 -12.34
C TYR A 256 -6.57 -25.69 -11.55
N HIS A 257 -7.72 -25.14 -11.96
CA HIS A 257 -8.31 -23.96 -11.38
C HIS A 257 -9.82 -24.12 -11.16
N LEU A 258 -10.28 -23.75 -9.97
CA LEU A 258 -11.70 -23.74 -9.59
C LEU A 258 -12.46 -22.59 -10.24
N TYR A 259 -11.77 -21.46 -10.50
CA TYR A 259 -12.35 -20.19 -10.92
C TYR A 259 -11.81 -19.74 -12.28
N GLU A 260 -12.49 -18.78 -12.91
CA GLU A 260 -11.93 -18.01 -14.02
C GLU A 260 -10.79 -17.10 -13.53
N ALA A 261 -10.00 -16.51 -14.47
CA ALA A 261 -8.73 -15.89 -14.11
C ALA A 261 -8.86 -14.67 -13.16
N TYR A 262 -9.88 -13.82 -13.32
CA TYR A 262 -10.10 -12.67 -12.43
C TYR A 262 -10.49 -13.12 -11.02
N THR A 263 -11.46 -14.00 -10.90
CA THR A 263 -11.91 -14.54 -9.61
C THR A 263 -10.78 -15.29 -8.91
N HIS A 264 -9.95 -16.02 -9.65
CA HIS A 264 -8.76 -16.66 -9.13
C HIS A 264 -7.78 -15.63 -8.53
N SER A 265 -7.47 -14.55 -9.25
CA SER A 265 -6.61 -13.46 -8.76
C SER A 265 -7.20 -12.77 -7.53
N ALA A 266 -8.52 -12.54 -7.50
CA ALA A 266 -9.21 -11.99 -6.33
C ALA A 266 -9.16 -12.94 -5.11
N LYS A 267 -9.23 -14.26 -5.33
CA LYS A 267 -9.08 -15.26 -4.26
C LYS A 267 -7.64 -15.36 -3.76
N ALA A 268 -6.64 -15.25 -4.62
CA ALA A 268 -5.25 -15.16 -4.21
C ALA A 268 -5.01 -13.89 -3.36
N PHE A 269 -5.57 -12.75 -3.78
CA PHE A 269 -5.53 -11.49 -3.03
C PHE A 269 -6.20 -11.63 -1.65
N GLU A 270 -7.36 -12.31 -1.54
CA GLU A 270 -8.10 -12.52 -0.29
C GLU A 270 -7.25 -13.19 0.78
N VAL A 271 -6.50 -14.24 0.41
CA VAL A 271 -5.74 -15.05 1.36
C VAL A 271 -4.29 -14.59 1.54
N ALA A 272 -3.80 -13.71 0.67
CA ALA A 272 -2.44 -13.22 0.72
C ALA A 272 -2.18 -12.32 1.96
N PRO A 273 -1.01 -12.42 2.61
CA PRO A 273 -0.63 -11.48 3.65
C PRO A 273 -0.50 -10.05 3.09
N PRO A 274 -0.72 -9.01 3.91
CA PRO A 274 -0.84 -7.61 3.47
C PRO A 274 0.31 -7.12 2.58
N ASN A 275 1.54 -7.52 2.88
CA ASN A 275 2.75 -7.08 2.19
C ASN A 275 2.92 -7.58 0.76
N ILE A 276 2.13 -8.57 0.34
CA ILE A 276 2.21 -9.14 -1.03
C ILE A 276 0.87 -9.11 -1.78
N ARG A 277 -0.18 -8.48 -1.22
CA ARG A 277 -1.52 -8.45 -1.83
C ARG A 277 -1.52 -7.88 -3.25
N TRP A 278 -0.72 -6.85 -3.51
CA TRP A 278 -0.55 -6.33 -4.87
C TRP A 278 0.01 -7.38 -5.83
N ALA A 279 1.04 -8.11 -5.41
CA ALA A 279 1.60 -9.18 -6.22
C ALA A 279 0.59 -10.32 -6.42
N ALA A 280 -0.16 -10.68 -5.37
CA ALA A 280 -1.18 -11.72 -5.44
C ALA A 280 -2.35 -11.33 -6.36
N LEU A 281 -2.80 -10.05 -6.34
CA LEU A 281 -3.85 -9.58 -7.25
C LEU A 281 -3.39 -9.57 -8.71
N LEU A 282 -2.12 -9.27 -8.96
CA LEU A 282 -1.58 -9.06 -10.31
C LEU A 282 -0.76 -10.24 -10.84
N HIS A 283 -0.61 -11.38 -10.11
CA HIS A 283 0.31 -12.44 -10.50
C HIS A 283 0.00 -13.05 -11.88
N ASP A 284 -1.25 -13.04 -12.24
CA ASP A 284 -1.79 -13.69 -13.44
C ASP A 284 -2.18 -12.71 -14.57
N VAL A 285 -1.91 -11.42 -14.45
CA VAL A 285 -2.31 -10.42 -15.48
C VAL A 285 -1.75 -10.72 -16.89
N GLY A 286 -0.64 -11.44 -16.96
CA GLY A 286 -0.06 -11.89 -18.24
C GLY A 286 -0.88 -12.97 -18.97
N LYS A 287 -1.87 -13.60 -18.32
CA LYS A 287 -2.67 -14.67 -18.94
C LYS A 287 -3.52 -14.17 -20.12
N ALA A 288 -4.13 -12.99 -19.98
CA ALA A 288 -4.99 -12.43 -21.02
C ALA A 288 -4.22 -12.15 -22.33
N PRO A 289 -3.11 -11.40 -22.34
CA PRO A 289 -2.35 -11.20 -23.58
C PRO A 289 -1.75 -12.49 -24.15
N CYS A 290 -1.24 -13.41 -23.32
CA CYS A 290 -0.74 -14.70 -23.80
C CYS A 290 -1.83 -15.51 -24.49
N MET A 291 -3.03 -15.56 -23.92
CA MET A 291 -4.16 -16.26 -24.56
C MET A 291 -4.57 -15.60 -25.88
N LYS A 292 -4.55 -14.27 -25.94
CA LYS A 292 -4.91 -13.51 -27.14
C LYS A 292 -3.91 -13.66 -28.28
N GLU A 293 -2.62 -13.68 -27.95
CA GLU A 293 -1.54 -13.71 -28.95
C GLU A 293 -1.16 -15.12 -29.35
N GLU A 294 -1.09 -16.07 -28.39
CA GLU A 294 -0.56 -17.42 -28.61
C GLU A 294 -1.60 -18.53 -28.46
N GLY A 295 -2.84 -18.22 -28.06
CA GLY A 295 -3.90 -19.19 -27.80
C GLY A 295 -3.66 -20.09 -26.60
N ASN A 296 -2.72 -19.74 -25.74
CA ASN A 296 -2.38 -20.45 -24.51
C ASN A 296 -1.88 -19.47 -23.43
N MET A 297 -1.72 -19.95 -22.20
CA MET A 297 -1.28 -19.13 -21.07
C MET A 297 0.19 -19.38 -20.69
N HIS A 298 0.99 -20.00 -21.56
CA HIS A 298 2.39 -20.21 -21.29
C HIS A 298 3.14 -18.87 -21.21
N PHE A 299 4.18 -18.81 -20.40
CA PHE A 299 4.99 -17.62 -20.20
C PHE A 299 4.27 -16.40 -19.60
N HIS A 300 3.01 -16.56 -19.12
CA HIS A 300 2.27 -15.44 -18.49
C HIS A 300 3.04 -14.78 -17.34
N ALA A 301 3.86 -15.52 -16.59
CA ALA A 301 4.69 -14.94 -15.52
C ALA A 301 5.73 -13.96 -16.06
N VAL A 302 6.32 -14.23 -17.23
CA VAL A 302 7.31 -13.34 -17.88
C VAL A 302 6.64 -12.13 -18.51
N VAL A 303 5.48 -12.32 -19.12
CA VAL A 303 4.66 -11.22 -19.65
C VAL A 303 4.11 -10.38 -18.50
N GLY A 304 3.59 -11.03 -17.46
CA GLY A 304 3.06 -10.40 -16.24
C GLY A 304 4.11 -9.54 -15.52
N GLU A 305 5.37 -9.97 -15.43
CA GLU A 305 6.45 -9.15 -14.89
C GLU A 305 6.52 -7.76 -15.53
N LYS A 306 6.48 -7.72 -16.86
CA LYS A 306 6.54 -6.45 -17.63
C LYS A 306 5.27 -5.62 -17.41
N MET A 307 4.11 -6.27 -17.42
CA MET A 307 2.83 -5.59 -17.20
C MET A 307 2.75 -4.99 -15.79
N VAL A 308 3.13 -5.74 -14.75
CA VAL A 308 3.17 -5.25 -13.37
C VAL A 308 4.10 -4.05 -13.22
N ARG A 309 5.26 -4.07 -13.89
CA ARG A 309 6.17 -2.92 -13.93
C ARG A 309 5.47 -1.68 -14.52
N THR A 310 4.81 -1.82 -15.67
CA THR A 310 4.07 -0.74 -16.31
C THR A 310 2.91 -0.21 -15.43
N ILE A 311 2.14 -1.10 -14.80
CA ILE A 311 1.06 -0.74 -13.87
C ILE A 311 1.63 0.07 -12.69
N ALA A 312 2.69 -0.44 -12.07
CA ALA A 312 3.29 0.17 -10.90
C ALA A 312 3.97 1.52 -11.21
N GLU A 313 4.59 1.68 -12.39
CA GLU A 313 5.13 2.95 -12.89
C GLU A 313 4.02 3.98 -13.14
N ARG A 314 2.88 3.57 -13.75
CA ARG A 314 1.69 4.40 -13.96
C ARG A 314 1.12 4.90 -12.63
N LEU A 315 1.08 4.03 -11.62
CA LEU A 315 0.63 4.35 -10.27
C LEU A 315 1.72 5.00 -9.39
N LYS A 316 2.90 5.29 -9.92
CA LYS A 316 3.98 5.99 -9.21
C LYS A 316 4.47 5.28 -7.94
N PHE A 317 4.58 3.95 -7.97
CA PHE A 317 5.28 3.20 -6.93
C PHE A 317 6.76 3.53 -6.94
N SER A 318 7.44 3.32 -5.81
CA SER A 318 8.91 3.41 -5.74
C SER A 318 9.57 2.28 -6.55
N ASN A 319 10.78 2.52 -7.03
CA ASN A 319 11.55 1.50 -7.78
C ASN A 319 11.71 0.19 -6.99
N ALA A 320 11.88 0.28 -5.66
CA ALA A 320 12.01 -0.90 -4.80
C ALA A 320 10.72 -1.73 -4.76
N GLU A 321 9.55 -1.08 -4.68
CA GLU A 321 8.25 -1.75 -4.72
C GLU A 321 7.98 -2.36 -6.10
N ILE A 322 8.29 -1.61 -7.18
CA ILE A 322 8.17 -2.09 -8.56
C ILE A 322 9.00 -3.36 -8.75
N ASP A 323 10.28 -3.32 -8.36
CA ASP A 323 11.18 -4.46 -8.50
C ASP A 323 10.71 -5.66 -7.67
N ARG A 324 10.22 -5.44 -6.44
CA ARG A 324 9.70 -6.51 -5.59
C ARG A 324 8.46 -7.16 -6.20
N MET A 325 7.43 -6.39 -6.56
CA MET A 325 6.19 -6.92 -7.15
C MET A 325 6.45 -7.66 -8.47
N SER A 326 7.19 -7.02 -9.39
CA SER A 326 7.52 -7.61 -10.69
C SER A 326 8.31 -8.90 -10.52
N LYS A 327 9.25 -8.92 -9.56
CA LYS A 327 10.06 -10.10 -9.28
C LYS A 327 9.23 -11.26 -8.73
N LEU A 328 8.33 -11.01 -7.80
CA LEU A 328 7.43 -12.03 -7.27
C LEU A 328 6.57 -12.63 -8.39
N VAL A 329 6.00 -11.77 -9.23
CA VAL A 329 5.19 -12.22 -10.38
C VAL A 329 6.02 -13.03 -11.37
N SER A 330 7.27 -12.64 -11.66
CA SER A 330 8.11 -13.42 -12.59
C SER A 330 8.51 -14.79 -12.06
N LEU A 331 8.52 -14.98 -10.74
CA LEU A 331 9.01 -16.20 -10.09
C LEU A 331 7.92 -17.15 -9.63
N HIS A 332 6.64 -16.74 -9.57
CA HIS A 332 5.57 -17.54 -8.94
C HIS A 332 5.38 -18.93 -9.56
N MET A 333 5.73 -19.11 -10.84
CA MET A 333 5.62 -20.37 -11.56
C MET A 333 6.87 -21.27 -11.45
N VAL A 334 7.83 -20.94 -10.56
CA VAL A 334 9.03 -21.75 -10.42
C VAL A 334 8.68 -23.18 -9.96
N ASP A 335 9.29 -24.17 -10.61
CA ASP A 335 9.14 -25.62 -10.34
C ASP A 335 7.70 -26.16 -10.34
N ILE A 336 6.80 -25.52 -11.08
CA ILE A 336 5.36 -25.91 -11.17
C ILE A 336 5.19 -27.39 -11.55
N ASN A 337 6.12 -27.96 -12.31
CA ASN A 337 6.11 -29.37 -12.74
C ASN A 337 6.87 -30.31 -11.77
N GLY A 338 7.51 -29.80 -10.74
CA GLY A 338 8.27 -30.59 -9.77
C GLY A 338 9.52 -31.28 -10.34
N ASN A 339 10.07 -30.80 -11.46
CA ASN A 339 11.17 -31.46 -12.17
C ASN A 339 12.55 -30.82 -11.92
N THR A 340 12.64 -29.75 -11.16
CA THR A 340 13.90 -29.08 -10.85
C THR A 340 14.65 -29.88 -9.80
N SER A 341 15.96 -30.13 -9.99
CA SER A 341 16.77 -30.82 -8.98
C SER A 341 16.91 -29.97 -7.70
N GLU A 342 17.02 -30.61 -6.54
CA GLU A 342 17.16 -29.95 -5.23
C GLU A 342 18.32 -28.95 -5.21
N SER A 343 19.47 -29.33 -5.78
CA SER A 343 20.63 -28.41 -5.88
C SER A 343 20.31 -27.14 -6.68
N LYS A 344 19.54 -27.25 -7.77
CA LYS A 344 19.10 -26.10 -8.55
C LYS A 344 18.09 -25.25 -7.80
N LEU A 345 17.19 -25.88 -7.00
CA LEU A 345 16.26 -25.16 -6.14
C LEU A 345 17.00 -24.39 -5.05
N ARG A 346 18.02 -24.97 -4.41
CA ARG A 346 18.89 -24.25 -3.46
C ARG A 346 19.55 -23.05 -4.12
N ALA A 347 20.15 -23.26 -5.30
CA ALA A 347 20.77 -22.15 -6.05
C ALA A 347 19.77 -21.05 -6.45
N PHE A 348 18.54 -21.43 -6.78
CA PHE A 348 17.45 -20.48 -7.02
C PHE A 348 17.11 -19.70 -5.75
N CYS A 349 17.01 -20.38 -4.58
CA CYS A 349 16.74 -19.74 -3.29
C CYS A 349 17.86 -18.75 -2.90
N VAL A 350 19.12 -19.15 -2.99
CA VAL A 350 20.25 -18.25 -2.71
C VAL A 350 20.24 -17.05 -3.63
N LYS A 351 20.03 -17.24 -4.94
CA LYS A 351 19.98 -16.15 -5.92
C LYS A 351 18.87 -15.14 -5.65
N ASN A 352 17.73 -15.61 -5.13
CA ASN A 352 16.54 -14.80 -4.91
C ASN A 352 16.21 -14.63 -3.42
N ALA A 353 17.19 -14.80 -2.53
CA ALA A 353 17.01 -14.81 -1.09
C ALA A 353 16.14 -13.66 -0.52
N PRO A 354 16.26 -12.41 -0.97
CA PRO A 354 15.42 -11.32 -0.48
C PRO A 354 13.92 -11.45 -0.78
N TYR A 355 13.54 -12.34 -1.69
CA TYR A 355 12.17 -12.49 -2.17
C TYR A 355 11.53 -13.82 -1.79
N ILE A 356 12.30 -14.80 -1.28
CA ILE A 356 11.82 -16.19 -1.15
C ILE A 356 10.68 -16.30 -0.14
N ASP A 357 10.76 -15.65 1.02
CA ASP A 357 9.69 -15.74 2.02
C ASP A 357 8.37 -15.16 1.47
N ASP A 358 8.41 -14.03 0.75
CA ASP A 358 7.26 -13.45 0.07
C ASP A 358 6.77 -14.32 -1.10
N LEU A 359 7.70 -14.89 -1.86
CA LEU A 359 7.36 -15.79 -2.98
C LEU A 359 6.63 -17.03 -2.48
N LEU A 360 7.06 -17.61 -1.36
CA LEU A 360 6.38 -18.75 -0.75
C LEU A 360 4.96 -18.38 -0.30
N CYS A 361 4.76 -17.18 0.25
CA CYS A 361 3.42 -16.69 0.57
C CYS A 361 2.56 -16.51 -0.68
N LEU A 362 3.13 -16.02 -1.79
CA LEU A 362 2.43 -15.88 -3.06
C LEU A 362 2.04 -17.24 -3.65
N MET A 363 2.97 -18.21 -3.63
CA MET A 363 2.69 -19.57 -4.11
C MET A 363 1.62 -20.28 -3.28
N ASP A 364 1.60 -20.06 -1.96
CA ASP A 364 0.53 -20.58 -1.09
C ASP A 364 -0.82 -19.94 -1.42
N ALA A 365 -0.85 -18.62 -1.63
CA ALA A 365 -2.06 -17.90 -1.99
C ALA A 365 -2.63 -18.36 -3.35
N ASP A 366 -1.76 -18.55 -4.35
CA ASP A 366 -2.13 -19.10 -5.66
C ASP A 366 -2.66 -20.55 -5.54
N ALA A 367 -2.00 -21.40 -4.74
CA ALA A 367 -2.45 -22.78 -4.52
C ALA A 367 -3.83 -22.83 -3.85
N ILE A 368 -4.06 -22.01 -2.83
CA ILE A 368 -5.37 -21.91 -2.16
C ILE A 368 -6.43 -21.38 -3.14
N ALA A 369 -6.12 -20.37 -3.94
CA ALA A 369 -7.03 -19.85 -4.97
C ALA A 369 -7.33 -20.87 -6.06
N SER A 370 -6.38 -21.75 -6.39
CA SER A 370 -6.55 -22.79 -7.40
C SER A 370 -7.39 -23.98 -6.94
N ALA A 371 -7.17 -24.47 -5.70
CA ALA A 371 -7.72 -25.74 -5.22
C ALA A 371 -8.53 -25.63 -3.90
N GLY A 372 -8.63 -24.45 -3.29
CA GLY A 372 -9.26 -24.24 -1.98
C GLY A 372 -8.34 -24.51 -0.80
N GLU A 373 -7.25 -25.25 -1.00
CA GLU A 373 -6.27 -25.58 0.04
C GLU A 373 -4.89 -25.82 -0.57
N ILE A 374 -3.85 -25.89 0.27
CA ILE A 374 -2.50 -26.27 -0.17
C ILE A 374 -2.44 -27.79 -0.32
N THR A 375 -2.51 -28.26 -1.56
CA THR A 375 -2.59 -29.69 -1.91
C THR A 375 -1.24 -30.34 -2.17
N ARG A 376 -0.15 -29.58 -2.28
CA ARG A 376 1.19 -30.08 -2.64
C ARG A 376 2.25 -29.54 -1.69
N GLU A 377 3.24 -30.39 -1.40
CA GLU A 377 4.48 -29.94 -0.77
C GLU A 377 5.19 -28.94 -1.69
N ASN A 378 5.65 -27.84 -1.12
CA ASN A 378 6.35 -26.80 -1.84
C ASN A 378 7.86 -27.05 -1.78
N ARG A 379 8.41 -27.69 -2.83
CA ARG A 379 9.84 -28.05 -2.91
C ARG A 379 10.77 -26.82 -2.85
N VAL A 380 10.29 -25.65 -3.23
CA VAL A 380 11.05 -24.38 -3.03
C VAL A 380 11.16 -24.07 -1.55
N ARG A 381 10.09 -24.34 -0.76
CA ARG A 381 10.09 -24.18 0.71
C ARG A 381 11.09 -25.13 1.37
N GLU A 382 11.09 -26.40 0.95
CA GLU A 382 12.05 -27.39 1.45
C GLU A 382 13.49 -26.97 1.16
N ALA A 383 13.77 -26.55 -0.09
CA ALA A 383 15.10 -26.08 -0.47
C ALA A 383 15.51 -24.81 0.30
N TRP A 384 14.55 -23.91 0.59
CA TRP A 384 14.81 -22.71 1.39
C TRP A 384 15.09 -23.02 2.85
N LEU A 385 14.37 -23.97 3.43
CA LEU A 385 14.66 -24.48 4.79
C LEU A 385 16.04 -25.11 4.86
N GLU A 386 16.43 -25.92 3.87
CA GLU A 386 17.76 -26.51 3.80
C GLU A 386 18.86 -25.43 3.71
N VAL A 387 18.66 -24.37 2.93
CA VAL A 387 19.59 -23.22 2.85
C VAL A 387 19.75 -22.55 4.20
N LYS A 388 18.67 -22.37 4.95
CA LYS A 388 18.68 -21.76 6.30
C LYS A 388 19.33 -22.69 7.33
N GLU A 389 18.98 -23.98 7.34
CA GLU A 389 19.52 -24.98 8.29
C GLU A 389 21.03 -25.18 8.11
N LYS A 390 21.50 -25.23 6.87
CA LYS A 390 22.93 -25.35 6.55
C LYS A 390 23.67 -24.00 6.63
N VAL A 391 22.98 -22.91 6.95
CA VAL A 391 23.55 -21.55 7.03
C VAL A 391 24.40 -21.23 5.80
N LEU A 392 23.87 -21.55 4.60
CA LEU A 392 24.58 -21.29 3.35
C LEU A 392 24.70 -19.78 3.08
N PRO A 393 25.80 -19.34 2.44
CA PRO A 393 26.00 -17.93 2.12
C PRO A 393 24.91 -17.44 1.18
N LEU A 394 24.29 -16.29 1.50
CA LEU A 394 23.23 -15.64 0.72
C LEU A 394 23.78 -14.51 -0.15
N CYS A 395 24.93 -14.00 0.20
CA CYS A 395 25.62 -12.97 -0.57
C CYS A 395 27.15 -13.19 -0.56
N VAL A 396 27.85 -12.47 -1.43
CA VAL A 396 29.32 -12.59 -1.55
C VAL A 396 30.04 -12.30 -0.23
N LYS A 397 29.46 -11.46 0.65
CA LYS A 397 30.05 -11.12 1.95
C LYS A 397 30.00 -12.27 2.97
N ASP A 398 29.11 -13.22 2.76
CA ASP A 398 28.93 -14.36 3.65
C ASP A 398 29.91 -15.52 3.34
N LEU A 399 30.61 -15.43 2.19
CA LEU A 399 31.57 -16.44 1.77
C LEU A 399 32.77 -16.54 2.75
N LYS A 400 33.37 -17.70 2.86
CA LYS A 400 34.54 -17.97 3.74
C LYS A 400 35.85 -17.40 3.20
N ILE A 401 35.85 -16.85 1.98
CA ILE A 401 36.99 -16.16 1.33
C ILE A 401 36.51 -14.84 0.75
N ASP A 402 37.43 -13.90 0.62
CA ASP A 402 37.17 -12.56 0.12
C ASP A 402 38.06 -12.18 -1.08
N GLY A 403 37.97 -10.89 -1.52
CA GLY A 403 38.75 -10.38 -2.62
C GLY A 403 40.26 -10.39 -2.35
N ASN A 404 40.71 -10.24 -1.10
CA ASN A 404 42.14 -10.24 -0.73
C ASN A 404 42.74 -11.65 -0.87
N ASP A 405 41.95 -12.68 -0.48
CA ASP A 405 42.35 -14.08 -0.69
C ASP A 405 42.59 -14.36 -2.19
N LEU A 406 41.72 -13.85 -3.05
CA LEU A 406 41.82 -14.03 -4.49
C LEU A 406 43.02 -13.27 -5.08
N LEU A 407 43.29 -12.06 -4.60
CA LEU A 407 44.48 -11.29 -5.00
C LEU A 407 45.76 -12.03 -4.60
N ALA A 408 45.81 -12.63 -3.40
CA ALA A 408 46.91 -13.45 -2.93
C ALA A 408 47.12 -14.70 -3.80
N LEU A 409 46.05 -15.27 -4.38
CA LEU A 409 46.12 -16.36 -5.36
C LEU A 409 46.51 -15.90 -6.80
N GLY A 410 46.72 -14.61 -7.00
CA GLY A 410 47.13 -14.03 -8.29
C GLY A 410 45.99 -13.64 -9.24
N ALA A 411 44.75 -13.49 -8.72
CA ALA A 411 43.68 -12.92 -9.52
C ALA A 411 43.88 -11.42 -9.77
N LYS A 412 43.37 -10.93 -10.90
CA LYS A 412 43.30 -9.47 -11.16
C LYS A 412 42.05 -8.90 -10.53
N GLY A 413 42.09 -7.62 -10.11
CA GLY A 413 40.98 -6.99 -9.38
C GLY A 413 39.60 -7.17 -10.03
N ALA A 414 39.48 -7.01 -11.36
CA ALA A 414 38.24 -7.23 -12.10
C ALA A 414 37.72 -8.69 -12.04
N GLN A 415 38.58 -9.68 -11.90
CA GLN A 415 38.24 -11.10 -11.86
C GLN A 415 37.69 -11.52 -10.48
N CYS A 416 38.07 -10.81 -9.40
CA CYS A 416 37.69 -11.19 -8.03
C CYS A 416 36.15 -11.23 -7.86
N GLY A 417 35.45 -10.20 -8.35
CA GLY A 417 34.00 -10.15 -8.26
C GLY A 417 33.28 -11.28 -9.00
N GLU A 418 33.78 -11.65 -10.19
CA GLU A 418 33.21 -12.75 -10.99
C GLU A 418 33.45 -14.11 -10.35
N ILE A 419 34.66 -14.35 -9.80
CA ILE A 419 34.99 -15.59 -9.11
C ILE A 419 34.16 -15.74 -7.86
N LEU A 420 34.01 -14.70 -7.02
CA LEU A 420 33.20 -14.74 -5.82
C LEU A 420 31.70 -14.98 -6.12
N LYS A 421 31.15 -14.31 -7.14
CA LYS A 421 29.78 -14.57 -7.60
C LYS A 421 29.60 -16.01 -8.11
N SER A 422 30.59 -16.53 -8.83
CA SER A 422 30.57 -17.92 -9.29
C SER A 422 30.67 -18.89 -8.12
N LEU A 423 31.53 -18.62 -7.14
CA LEU A 423 31.66 -19.43 -5.92
C LEU A 423 30.34 -19.44 -5.13
N LEU A 424 29.70 -18.28 -4.91
CA LEU A 424 28.40 -18.18 -4.23
C LEU A 424 27.35 -19.07 -4.89
N ARG A 425 27.22 -18.97 -6.21
CA ARG A 425 26.29 -19.81 -6.96
C ARG A 425 26.62 -21.30 -6.84
N ASP A 426 27.90 -21.66 -6.99
CA ASP A 426 28.33 -23.05 -7.00
C ASP A 426 28.32 -23.65 -5.58
N THR A 427 28.48 -22.85 -4.50
CA THR A 427 28.25 -23.26 -3.11
C THR A 427 26.78 -23.62 -2.86
N ALA A 428 25.85 -22.90 -3.45
CA ALA A 428 24.43 -23.26 -3.35
C ALA A 428 24.10 -24.59 -4.07
N LEU A 429 24.82 -24.90 -5.16
CA LEU A 429 24.72 -26.21 -5.84
C LEU A 429 25.39 -27.33 -5.05
N GLU A 430 26.55 -27.06 -4.49
CA GLU A 430 27.39 -27.98 -3.74
C GLU A 430 27.80 -27.37 -2.38
N PRO A 431 27.01 -27.59 -1.32
CA PRO A 431 27.24 -26.97 0.00
C PRO A 431 28.61 -27.25 0.60
N SER A 432 29.28 -28.32 0.18
CA SER A 432 30.61 -28.64 0.64
C SER A 432 31.68 -27.57 0.31
N LEU A 433 31.39 -26.69 -0.63
CA LEU A 433 32.23 -25.55 -0.99
C LEU A 433 32.16 -24.40 0.03
N ASP A 434 31.24 -24.43 1.00
CA ASP A 434 31.21 -23.47 2.14
C ASP A 434 32.27 -23.80 3.20
N ASP A 435 33.42 -24.24 2.75
CA ASP A 435 34.61 -24.47 3.51
C ASP A 435 35.76 -23.65 2.94
N ARG A 436 36.59 -23.03 3.81
CA ARG A 436 37.65 -22.09 3.37
C ARG A 436 38.66 -22.73 2.44
N GLU A 437 39.13 -23.95 2.76
CA GLU A 437 40.16 -24.65 1.98
C GLU A 437 39.61 -25.04 0.61
N LYS A 438 38.39 -25.57 0.56
CA LYS A 438 37.73 -25.95 -0.69
C LYS A 438 37.39 -24.70 -1.56
N ALA A 439 36.98 -23.60 -0.92
CA ALA A 439 36.72 -22.33 -1.60
C ALA A 439 38.00 -21.77 -2.24
N LEU A 440 39.13 -21.82 -1.52
CA LEU A 440 40.46 -21.42 -2.07
C LEU A 440 40.89 -22.32 -3.23
N ALA A 441 40.73 -23.64 -3.09
CA ALA A 441 41.04 -24.60 -4.17
C ALA A 441 40.13 -24.38 -5.41
N TYR A 442 38.83 -24.08 -5.19
CA TYR A 442 37.92 -23.70 -6.27
C TYR A 442 38.40 -22.43 -6.98
N ALA A 443 38.74 -21.40 -6.21
CA ALA A 443 39.20 -20.12 -6.73
C ALA A 443 40.48 -20.25 -7.54
N ALA A 444 41.47 -21.00 -7.05
CA ALA A 444 42.73 -21.27 -7.75
C ALA A 444 42.49 -21.89 -9.14
N ARG A 445 41.60 -22.92 -9.21
CA ARG A 445 41.24 -23.56 -10.49
C ARG A 445 40.54 -22.60 -11.47
N LYS A 446 39.73 -21.65 -10.95
CA LYS A 446 39.09 -20.63 -11.80
C LYS A 446 40.08 -19.61 -12.33
N ILE A 447 41.04 -19.18 -11.49
CA ILE A 447 42.12 -18.25 -11.90
C ILE A 447 42.99 -18.85 -13.00
N GLU A 448 43.36 -20.14 -12.89
CA GLU A 448 44.13 -20.84 -13.94
C GLU A 448 43.40 -20.88 -15.28
N LYS A 449 42.06 -21.06 -15.28
CA LYS A 449 41.26 -21.06 -16.50
C LYS A 449 41.08 -19.68 -17.15
N LEU A 450 41.38 -18.61 -16.43
CA LEU A 450 41.26 -17.23 -16.88
C LEU A 450 42.61 -16.62 -17.32
N LYS A 451 43.72 -17.38 -17.13
CA LYS A 451 45.04 -17.08 -17.66
C LYS A 451 45.17 -17.54 -19.12
#